data_c11ce63d5bd8becce003b2592e69a579
#
_entry.id   c11ce63d5bd8becce003b2592e69a579
#
_cell.length_a   1.000
_cell.length_b   1.000
_cell.length_c   1.000
_cell.angle_alpha   90.00
_cell.angle_beta   90.00
_cell.angle_gamma   90.00
#
_symmetry.space_group_name_H-M   'P 1'
#
loop_
_entity.id
_entity.type
_entity.pdbx_description
1 polymer ?
#
loop_
_entity_poly.entity_id
_entity_poly.type
_entity_poly.pdbx_seq_one_letter_code
_entity_poly.pdbx_strand_id
1 'polypeptide(L)'
;MAMKSTNAYYLLLALITILFVSIIFNFAAPILWSIVVSIIFYPLYEKFLFMTNKKSLSSILSLILILLLVIIPSIGILGLITNELIIFINSFDDYSLERYVEMIPNESLINDLLAWAGLSITQLTEKADDFLLTASKVFYESVSTISANVINFFISLFLFIYLTFFFLKDGEKILESCMDAFPMKNEDESYLLMNFKRQLERLSKAP
;
A
#
# COMPACT_ATOMS: atom_id res chain seq x y z
N MET A 1 -22.21 -46.01 -16.62
CA MET A 1 -20.83 -45.60 -16.28
C MET A 1 -20.54 -44.12 -16.60
N ALA A 2 -21.30 -43.44 -17.46
CA ALA A 2 -21.08 -42.03 -17.88
C ALA A 2 -21.27 -40.95 -16.75
N MET A 3 -22.16 -41.17 -15.77
CA MET A 3 -22.43 -40.21 -14.68
C MET A 3 -21.25 -39.99 -13.71
N LYS A 4 -20.36 -40.96 -13.55
CA LYS A 4 -19.18 -40.85 -12.66
C LYS A 4 -18.09 -39.96 -13.27
N SER A 5 -17.96 -39.92 -14.60
CA SER A 5 -16.96 -39.08 -15.28
C SER A 5 -17.32 -37.57 -15.26
N THR A 6 -18.61 -37.27 -15.35
CA THR A 6 -19.12 -35.88 -15.33
C THR A 6 -18.90 -35.22 -13.98
N ASN A 7 -19.16 -35.94 -12.87
CA ASN A 7 -18.92 -35.42 -11.52
C ASN A 7 -17.43 -35.23 -11.25
N ALA A 8 -16.57 -36.14 -11.72
CA ALA A 8 -15.12 -35.98 -11.62
C ALA A 8 -14.61 -34.77 -12.41
N TYR A 9 -15.18 -34.48 -13.57
CA TYR A 9 -14.86 -33.30 -14.37
C TYR A 9 -15.24 -32.00 -13.62
N TYR A 10 -16.44 -31.89 -13.07
CA TYR A 10 -16.85 -30.72 -12.30
C TYR A 10 -16.02 -30.53 -11.01
N LEU A 11 -15.66 -31.60 -10.32
CA LEU A 11 -14.75 -31.54 -9.17
C LEU A 11 -13.37 -31.04 -9.55
N LEU A 12 -12.82 -31.53 -10.66
CA LEU A 12 -11.52 -31.11 -11.17
C LEU A 12 -11.55 -29.62 -11.59
N LEU A 13 -12.61 -29.23 -12.29
CA LEU A 13 -12.81 -27.84 -12.70
C LEU A 13 -12.95 -26.91 -11.48
N ALA A 14 -13.73 -27.30 -10.48
CA ALA A 14 -13.87 -26.54 -9.24
C ALA A 14 -12.53 -26.43 -8.49
N LEU A 15 -11.76 -27.52 -8.41
CA LEU A 15 -10.44 -27.52 -7.79
C LEU A 15 -9.48 -26.56 -8.49
N ILE A 16 -9.41 -26.62 -9.84
CA ILE A 16 -8.57 -25.73 -10.64
C ILE A 16 -9.00 -24.28 -10.44
N THR A 17 -10.31 -24.00 -10.44
CA THR A 17 -10.83 -22.64 -10.22
C THR A 17 -10.46 -22.12 -8.84
N ILE A 18 -10.58 -22.92 -7.78
CA ILE A 18 -10.20 -22.55 -6.41
C ILE A 18 -8.70 -22.26 -6.34
N LEU A 19 -7.86 -23.11 -6.91
CA LEU A 19 -6.42 -22.91 -6.94
C LEU A 19 -6.07 -21.62 -7.71
N PHE A 20 -6.70 -21.38 -8.85
CA PHE A 20 -6.49 -20.19 -9.66
C PHE A 20 -6.89 -18.91 -8.90
N VAL A 21 -8.06 -18.90 -8.27
CA VAL A 21 -8.52 -17.77 -7.43
C VAL A 21 -7.58 -17.54 -6.26
N SER A 22 -7.11 -18.59 -5.59
CA SER A 22 -6.16 -18.49 -4.49
C SER A 22 -4.84 -17.86 -4.90
N ILE A 23 -4.33 -18.18 -6.10
CA ILE A 23 -3.11 -17.58 -6.64
C ILE A 23 -3.34 -16.10 -6.95
N ILE A 24 -4.44 -15.77 -7.64
CA ILE A 24 -4.77 -14.38 -8.00
C ILE A 24 -4.96 -13.53 -6.75
N PHE A 25 -5.54 -14.07 -5.69
CA PHE A 25 -5.81 -13.33 -4.46
C PHE A 25 -4.54 -12.77 -3.81
N ASN A 26 -3.41 -13.48 -3.90
CA ASN A 26 -2.12 -13.00 -3.44
C ASN A 26 -1.62 -11.74 -4.20
N PHE A 27 -2.08 -11.57 -5.44
CA PHE A 27 -1.74 -10.43 -6.30
C PHE A 27 -2.89 -9.41 -6.42
N ALA A 28 -3.97 -9.57 -5.67
CA ALA A 28 -5.12 -8.67 -5.74
C ALA A 28 -4.73 -7.22 -5.43
N ALA A 29 -3.87 -6.99 -4.43
CA ALA A 29 -3.43 -5.66 -4.06
C ALA A 29 -2.70 -4.92 -5.21
N PRO A 30 -1.62 -5.45 -5.82
CA PRO A 30 -0.98 -4.79 -6.95
C PRO A 30 -1.91 -4.62 -8.17
N ILE A 31 -2.84 -5.55 -8.42
CA ILE A 31 -3.82 -5.43 -9.49
C ILE A 31 -4.76 -4.24 -9.23
N LEU A 32 -5.37 -4.17 -8.04
CA LEU A 32 -6.28 -3.09 -7.68
C LEU A 32 -5.58 -1.73 -7.71
N TRP A 33 -4.38 -1.62 -7.11
CA TRP A 33 -3.63 -0.38 -7.12
C TRP A 33 -3.22 0.05 -8.53
N SER A 34 -2.87 -0.89 -9.42
CA SER A 34 -2.55 -0.55 -10.82
C SER A 34 -3.76 0.01 -11.57
N ILE A 35 -4.97 -0.50 -11.33
CA ILE A 35 -6.22 0.03 -11.91
C ILE A 35 -6.45 1.45 -11.39
N VAL A 36 -6.44 1.64 -10.06
CA VAL A 36 -6.68 2.94 -9.43
C VAL A 36 -5.71 4.00 -9.94
N VAL A 37 -4.42 3.69 -9.93
CA VAL A 37 -3.38 4.60 -10.40
C VAL A 37 -3.53 4.90 -11.88
N SER A 38 -3.86 3.91 -12.71
CA SER A 38 -4.08 4.14 -14.14
C SER A 38 -5.26 5.07 -14.40
N ILE A 39 -6.34 4.96 -13.64
CA ILE A 39 -7.50 5.87 -13.77
C ILE A 39 -7.13 7.30 -13.34
N ILE A 40 -6.45 7.45 -12.19
CA ILE A 40 -6.07 8.77 -11.67
C ILE A 40 -5.11 9.49 -12.62
N PHE A 41 -4.15 8.77 -13.20
CA PHE A 41 -3.13 9.33 -14.07
C PHE A 41 -3.45 9.21 -15.56
N TYR A 42 -4.66 8.77 -15.93
CA TYR A 42 -5.09 8.70 -17.31
C TYR A 42 -5.01 10.07 -18.04
N PRO A 43 -5.44 11.20 -17.44
CA PRO A 43 -5.28 12.52 -18.08
C PRO A 43 -3.81 12.91 -18.33
N LEU A 44 -2.88 12.43 -17.52
CA LEU A 44 -1.45 12.63 -17.77
C LEU A 44 -0.99 11.83 -19.00
N TYR A 45 -1.44 10.59 -19.12
CA TYR A 45 -1.20 9.74 -20.29
C TYR A 45 -1.74 10.38 -21.56
N GLU A 46 -2.95 10.95 -21.56
CA GLU A 46 -3.52 11.66 -22.72
C GLU A 46 -2.67 12.86 -23.15
N LYS A 47 -2.16 13.65 -22.19
CA LYS A 47 -1.24 14.76 -22.49
C LYS A 47 0.03 14.26 -23.21
N PHE A 48 0.62 13.19 -22.72
CA PHE A 48 1.78 12.59 -23.39
C PHE A 48 1.41 11.96 -24.74
N LEU A 49 0.23 11.38 -24.87
CA LEU A 49 -0.26 10.83 -26.12
C LEU A 49 -0.42 11.89 -27.19
N PHE A 50 -0.94 13.07 -26.81
CA PHE A 50 -1.03 14.21 -27.70
C PHE A 50 0.33 14.70 -28.18
N MET A 51 1.36 14.66 -27.31
CA MET A 51 2.72 15.09 -27.65
C MET A 51 3.49 14.07 -28.49
N THR A 52 3.36 12.79 -28.20
CA THR A 52 4.20 11.73 -28.79
C THR A 52 3.51 11.00 -29.95
N ASN A 53 2.18 11.06 -30.05
CA ASN A 53 1.35 10.30 -30.99
C ASN A 53 1.60 8.78 -30.97
N LYS A 54 2.19 8.24 -29.90
CA LYS A 54 2.53 6.81 -29.74
C LYS A 54 2.08 6.31 -28.38
N LYS A 55 1.06 5.42 -28.36
CA LYS A 55 0.47 4.86 -27.12
C LYS A 55 1.51 4.27 -26.18
N SER A 56 2.46 3.47 -26.69
CA SER A 56 3.49 2.83 -25.85
C SER A 56 4.46 3.83 -25.24
N LEU A 57 4.92 4.85 -25.98
CA LEU A 57 5.82 5.89 -25.45
C LEU A 57 5.12 6.73 -24.40
N SER A 58 3.87 7.09 -24.64
CA SER A 58 3.06 7.86 -23.68
C SER A 58 2.84 7.11 -22.38
N SER A 59 2.56 5.80 -22.45
CA SER A 59 2.43 4.96 -21.26
C SER A 59 3.73 4.86 -20.48
N ILE A 60 4.87 4.69 -21.15
CA ILE A 60 6.19 4.64 -20.50
C ILE A 60 6.51 5.98 -19.81
N LEU A 61 6.31 7.12 -20.50
CA LEU A 61 6.56 8.45 -19.91
C LEU A 61 5.67 8.72 -18.72
N SER A 62 4.38 8.37 -18.82
CA SER A 62 3.44 8.48 -17.69
C SER A 62 3.86 7.61 -16.52
N LEU A 63 4.26 6.37 -16.78
CA LEU A 63 4.72 5.44 -15.75
C LEU A 63 5.97 5.95 -15.04
N ILE A 64 6.96 6.45 -15.78
CA ILE A 64 8.17 7.03 -15.20
C ILE A 64 7.81 8.21 -14.30
N LEU A 65 6.93 9.10 -14.75
CA LEU A 65 6.52 10.26 -13.95
C LEU A 65 5.72 9.84 -12.70
N ILE A 66 4.84 8.85 -12.81
CA ILE A 66 4.12 8.26 -11.67
C ILE A 66 5.11 7.69 -10.65
N LEU A 67 6.08 6.91 -11.11
CA LEU A 67 7.10 6.33 -10.23
C LEU A 67 7.93 7.41 -9.52
N LEU A 68 8.36 8.44 -10.23
CA LEU A 68 9.09 9.56 -9.63
C LEU A 68 8.23 10.30 -8.59
N LEU A 69 6.96 10.55 -8.90
CA LEU A 69 6.04 11.25 -8.02
C LEU A 69 5.73 10.44 -6.74
N VAL A 70 5.80 9.11 -6.79
CA VAL A 70 5.61 8.24 -5.62
C VAL A 70 6.93 8.02 -4.88
N ILE A 71 8.01 7.72 -5.58
CA ILE A 71 9.31 7.35 -4.98
C ILE A 71 9.96 8.54 -4.27
N ILE A 72 9.96 9.73 -4.90
CA ILE A 72 10.64 10.90 -4.34
C ILE A 72 10.08 11.29 -2.95
N PRO A 73 8.75 11.49 -2.78
CA PRO A 73 8.22 11.81 -1.46
C PRO A 73 8.36 10.65 -0.48
N SER A 74 8.29 9.39 -0.96
CA SER A 74 8.46 8.22 -0.08
C SER A 74 9.86 8.16 0.52
N ILE A 75 10.91 8.44 -0.26
CA ILE A 75 12.29 8.53 0.25
C ILE A 75 12.41 9.67 1.26
N GLY A 76 11.80 10.82 0.97
CA GLY A 76 11.80 11.97 1.90
C GLY A 76 11.14 11.62 3.24
N ILE A 77 9.97 11.01 3.22
CA ILE A 77 9.24 10.57 4.41
C ILE A 77 10.04 9.54 5.20
N LEU A 78 10.61 8.52 4.52
CA LEU A 78 11.46 7.50 5.18
C LEU A 78 12.68 8.14 5.85
N GLY A 79 13.32 9.12 5.19
CA GLY A 79 14.43 9.86 5.77
C GLY A 79 14.05 10.63 7.03
N LEU A 80 12.90 11.30 7.01
CA LEU A 80 12.37 12.03 8.19
C LEU A 80 12.06 11.06 9.34
N ILE A 81 11.37 9.95 9.06
CA ILE A 81 11.04 8.94 10.08
C ILE A 81 12.31 8.34 10.68
N THR A 82 13.31 8.01 9.85
CA THR A 82 14.57 7.44 10.33
C THR A 82 15.31 8.43 11.23
N ASN A 83 15.37 9.70 10.85
CA ASN A 83 16.01 10.75 11.65
C ASN A 83 15.30 10.93 12.99
N GLU A 84 13.96 10.99 12.99
CA GLU A 84 13.16 11.13 14.21
C GLU A 84 13.32 9.92 15.14
N LEU A 85 13.39 8.71 14.58
CA LEU A 85 13.66 7.50 15.36
C LEU A 85 15.04 7.53 16.00
N ILE A 86 16.08 7.99 15.29
CA ILE A 86 17.44 8.11 15.84
C ILE A 86 17.46 9.14 16.99
N ILE A 87 16.80 10.30 16.80
CA ILE A 87 16.68 11.32 17.85
C ILE A 87 15.93 10.75 19.05
N PHE A 88 14.83 10.04 18.81
CA PHE A 88 14.04 9.41 19.85
C PHE A 88 14.87 8.39 20.64
N ILE A 89 15.57 7.47 19.98
CA ILE A 89 16.43 6.45 20.63
C ILE A 89 17.54 7.13 21.44
N ASN A 90 18.25 8.10 20.85
CA ASN A 90 19.32 8.82 21.56
C ASN A 90 18.81 9.64 22.75
N SER A 91 17.57 10.13 22.65
CA SER A 91 16.93 10.83 23.79
C SER A 91 16.71 9.90 24.97
N PHE A 92 16.45 8.62 24.76
CA PHE A 92 16.26 7.66 25.86
C PHE A 92 17.57 7.23 26.54
N ASP A 93 18.71 7.20 25.84
CA ASP A 93 20.01 6.92 26.47
C ASP A 93 20.43 8.04 27.46
N ASP A 94 19.93 9.27 27.27
CA ASP A 94 20.18 10.42 28.16
C ASP A 94 19.07 10.60 29.23
N TYR A 95 17.91 9.95 29.06
CA TYR A 95 16.76 10.01 29.96
C TYR A 95 16.79 8.86 30.99
N SER A 96 17.74 8.87 31.92
CA SER A 96 17.46 8.21 33.19
C SER A 96 16.37 9.00 33.91
N LEU A 97 15.17 8.43 34.06
CA LEU A 97 14.09 9.03 34.88
C LEU A 97 14.59 9.41 36.26
N GLU A 98 15.60 8.70 36.78
CA GLU A 98 16.32 9.01 38.01
C GLU A 98 16.90 10.43 38.03
N ARG A 99 17.54 10.87 36.93
CA ARG A 99 18.15 12.22 36.85
C ARG A 99 17.08 13.35 36.87
N TYR A 100 15.90 13.11 36.28
CA TYR A 100 14.81 14.08 36.31
C TYR A 100 14.13 14.14 37.69
N VAL A 101 14.00 13.00 38.35
CA VAL A 101 13.48 12.94 39.72
C VAL A 101 14.42 13.67 40.70
N GLU A 102 15.74 13.51 40.55
CA GLU A 102 16.74 14.22 41.34
C GLU A 102 16.75 15.74 41.09
N MET A 103 16.32 16.22 39.92
CA MET A 103 16.21 17.64 39.60
C MET A 103 14.97 18.33 40.19
N ILE A 104 14.00 17.58 40.73
CA ILE A 104 12.80 18.15 41.29
C ILE A 104 13.04 18.55 42.76
N PRO A 105 12.85 19.83 43.10
CA PRO A 105 13.22 20.35 44.44
C PRO A 105 12.42 19.76 45.59
N ASN A 106 11.49 18.86 45.37
CA ASN A 106 10.58 18.34 46.38
C ASN A 106 10.26 16.84 46.14
N GLU A 107 11.28 15.97 46.30
CA GLU A 107 11.14 14.51 46.15
C GLU A 107 10.01 13.92 47.01
N SER A 108 9.72 14.51 48.18
CA SER A 108 8.65 14.03 49.05
C SER A 108 7.27 14.14 48.41
N LEU A 109 6.97 15.23 47.71
CA LEU A 109 5.68 15.42 47.03
C LEU A 109 5.45 14.40 45.89
N ILE A 110 6.49 14.07 45.17
CA ILE A 110 6.40 13.08 44.05
C ILE A 110 6.20 11.70 44.66
N ASN A 111 6.98 11.35 45.66
CA ASN A 111 6.83 10.06 46.35
C ASN A 111 5.43 9.91 46.97
N ASP A 112 4.88 10.97 47.55
CA ASP A 112 3.55 10.96 48.11
C ASP A 112 2.44 10.84 47.04
N LEU A 113 2.58 11.55 45.92
CA LEU A 113 1.66 11.44 44.77
C LEU A 113 1.70 10.05 44.11
N LEU A 114 2.90 9.48 43.93
CA LEU A 114 3.08 8.15 43.39
C LEU A 114 2.56 7.09 44.35
N ALA A 115 2.80 7.23 45.65
CA ALA A 115 2.26 6.34 46.67
C ALA A 115 0.71 6.40 46.72
N TRP A 116 0.12 7.59 46.55
CA TRP A 116 -1.33 7.75 46.42
C TRP A 116 -1.88 7.07 45.17
N ALA A 117 -1.15 7.08 44.07
CA ALA A 117 -1.49 6.38 42.82
C ALA A 117 -1.16 4.88 42.86
N GLY A 118 -0.59 4.37 43.95
CA GLY A 118 -0.15 2.97 44.09
C GLY A 118 1.04 2.60 43.18
N LEU A 119 1.83 3.59 42.79
CA LEU A 119 2.99 3.46 41.92
C LEU A 119 4.27 3.81 42.68
N SER A 120 5.39 3.18 42.35
CA SER A 120 6.72 3.59 42.76
C SER A 120 7.52 4.08 41.57
N ILE A 121 8.55 4.90 41.81
CA ILE A 121 9.48 5.35 40.75
C ILE A 121 10.09 4.14 40.05
N THR A 122 10.51 3.14 40.82
CA THR A 122 11.07 1.89 40.31
C THR A 122 10.12 1.15 39.35
N GLN A 123 8.82 1.09 39.66
CA GLN A 123 7.83 0.49 38.80
C GLN A 123 7.57 1.28 37.50
N LEU A 124 7.72 2.62 37.57
CA LEU A 124 7.64 3.49 36.37
C LEU A 124 8.85 3.29 35.48
N THR A 125 10.05 3.18 36.05
CA THR A 125 11.29 2.93 35.33
C THR A 125 11.25 1.55 34.66
N GLU A 126 10.88 0.51 35.42
CA GLU A 126 10.72 -0.86 34.87
C GLU A 126 9.70 -0.91 33.70
N LYS A 127 8.56 -0.21 33.84
CA LYS A 127 7.55 -0.15 32.76
C LYS A 127 8.05 0.64 31.54
N ALA A 128 8.83 1.69 31.76
CA ALA A 128 9.43 2.46 30.66
C ALA A 128 10.48 1.60 29.93
N ASP A 129 11.32 0.87 30.66
CA ASP A 129 12.29 -0.05 30.08
C ASP A 129 11.61 -1.20 29.31
N ASP A 130 10.58 -1.81 29.88
CA ASP A 130 9.76 -2.83 29.21
C ASP A 130 9.11 -2.30 27.93
N PHE A 131 8.60 -1.06 27.97
CA PHE A 131 8.04 -0.41 26.78
C PHE A 131 9.08 -0.19 25.69
N LEU A 132 10.26 0.29 26.08
CA LEU A 132 11.40 0.51 25.17
C LEU A 132 11.90 -0.79 24.55
N LEU A 133 12.07 -1.84 25.37
CA LEU A 133 12.45 -3.16 24.90
C LEU A 133 11.40 -3.72 23.92
N THR A 134 10.12 -3.57 24.26
CA THR A 134 9.01 -4.02 23.40
C THR A 134 8.98 -3.24 22.09
N ALA A 135 9.10 -1.90 22.16
CA ALA A 135 9.12 -1.05 20.97
C ALA A 135 10.33 -1.38 20.06
N SER A 136 11.51 -1.56 20.65
CA SER A 136 12.72 -1.95 19.92
C SER A 136 12.57 -3.33 19.26
N LYS A 137 11.95 -4.28 19.96
CA LYS A 137 11.68 -5.63 19.44
C LYS A 137 10.68 -5.60 18.28
N VAL A 138 9.58 -4.87 18.41
CA VAL A 138 8.58 -4.68 17.33
C VAL A 138 9.23 -4.00 16.13
N PHE A 139 10.09 -3.02 16.35
CA PHE A 139 10.83 -2.35 15.27
C PHE A 139 11.77 -3.32 14.56
N TYR A 140 12.57 -4.07 15.30
CA TYR A 140 13.49 -5.07 14.75
C TYR A 140 12.76 -6.17 13.97
N GLU A 141 11.66 -6.69 14.51
CA GLU A 141 10.80 -7.67 13.84
C GLU A 141 10.18 -7.11 12.56
N SER A 142 9.73 -5.84 12.58
CA SER A 142 9.20 -5.16 11.40
C SER A 142 10.25 -5.03 10.30
N VAL A 143 11.46 -4.60 10.64
CA VAL A 143 12.59 -4.50 9.68
C VAL A 143 12.99 -5.87 9.16
N SER A 144 13.04 -6.88 10.01
CA SER A 144 13.34 -8.28 9.63
C SER A 144 12.28 -8.85 8.69
N THR A 145 11.01 -8.58 8.97
CA THR A 145 9.88 -9.01 8.13
C THR A 145 9.91 -8.34 6.75
N ILE A 146 10.28 -7.06 6.67
CA ILE A 146 10.49 -6.37 5.39
C ILE A 146 11.59 -7.08 4.61
N SER A 147 12.72 -7.43 5.24
CA SER A 147 13.81 -8.13 4.58
C SER A 147 13.42 -9.52 4.08
N ALA A 148 12.62 -10.26 4.82
CA ALA A 148 12.12 -11.58 4.42
C ALA A 148 11.13 -11.51 3.24
N ASN A 149 10.41 -10.40 3.08
CA ASN A 149 9.41 -10.20 2.04
C ASN A 149 9.92 -9.40 0.83
N VAL A 150 11.23 -9.10 0.75
CA VAL A 150 11.81 -8.32 -0.36
C VAL A 150 11.49 -8.92 -1.72
N ILE A 151 11.57 -10.23 -1.87
CA ILE A 151 11.25 -10.91 -3.13
C ILE A 151 9.78 -10.68 -3.52
N ASN A 152 8.86 -10.87 -2.59
CA ASN A 152 7.43 -10.64 -2.81
C ASN A 152 7.13 -9.17 -3.14
N PHE A 153 7.84 -8.24 -2.48
CA PHE A 153 7.76 -6.82 -2.79
C PHE A 153 8.17 -6.54 -4.25
N PHE A 154 9.33 -7.06 -4.70
CA PHE A 154 9.77 -6.85 -6.08
C PHE A 154 8.85 -7.50 -7.10
N ILE A 155 8.30 -8.70 -6.83
CA ILE A 155 7.31 -9.33 -7.70
C ILE A 155 6.05 -8.47 -7.79
N SER A 156 5.54 -7.99 -6.66
CA SER A 156 4.36 -7.13 -6.61
C SER A 156 4.58 -5.78 -7.31
N LEU A 157 5.76 -5.18 -7.12
CA LEU A 157 6.16 -3.94 -7.77
C LEU A 157 6.28 -4.13 -9.28
N PHE A 158 6.92 -5.21 -9.73
CA PHE A 158 7.02 -5.53 -11.16
C PHE A 158 5.64 -5.73 -11.78
N LEU A 159 4.77 -6.49 -11.10
CA LEU A 159 3.40 -6.70 -11.56
C LEU A 159 2.60 -5.39 -11.62
N PHE A 160 2.74 -4.54 -10.59
CA PHE A 160 2.10 -3.23 -10.56
C PHE A 160 2.56 -2.35 -11.73
N ILE A 161 3.86 -2.27 -12.00
CA ILE A 161 4.45 -1.51 -13.10
C ILE A 161 3.93 -2.04 -14.45
N TYR A 162 3.97 -3.37 -14.62
CA TYR A 162 3.52 -4.04 -15.82
C TYR A 162 2.03 -3.77 -16.10
N LEU A 163 1.18 -3.98 -15.11
CA LEU A 163 -0.26 -3.76 -15.24
C LEU A 163 -0.61 -2.29 -15.46
N THR A 164 0.02 -1.38 -14.73
CA THR A 164 -0.20 0.07 -14.92
C THR A 164 0.16 0.49 -16.35
N PHE A 165 1.26 -0.02 -16.89
CA PHE A 165 1.62 0.22 -18.29
C PHE A 165 0.52 -0.24 -19.26
N PHE A 166 0.00 -1.46 -19.08
CA PHE A 166 -1.04 -2.00 -19.96
C PHE A 166 -2.37 -1.31 -19.78
N PHE A 167 -2.77 -0.97 -18.55
CA PHE A 167 -4.01 -0.24 -18.29
C PHE A 167 -3.99 1.18 -18.86
N LEU A 168 -2.84 1.86 -18.82
CA LEU A 168 -2.70 3.15 -19.48
C LEU A 168 -2.73 3.02 -21.01
N LYS A 169 -2.06 2.01 -21.57
CA LYS A 169 -1.92 1.85 -23.01
C LYS A 169 -3.19 1.33 -23.69
N ASP A 170 -3.78 0.29 -23.13
CA ASP A 170 -4.87 -0.49 -23.73
C ASP A 170 -6.14 -0.50 -22.85
N GLY A 171 -6.25 0.41 -21.86
CA GLY A 171 -7.34 0.44 -20.88
C GLY A 171 -8.73 0.53 -21.51
N GLU A 172 -8.89 1.31 -22.59
CA GLU A 172 -10.17 1.40 -23.33
C GLU A 172 -10.59 0.03 -23.88
N LYS A 173 -9.66 -0.70 -24.50
CA LYS A 173 -9.94 -2.04 -25.06
C LYS A 173 -10.24 -3.08 -23.98
N ILE A 174 -9.52 -2.97 -22.84
CA ILE A 174 -9.75 -3.86 -21.69
C ILE A 174 -11.15 -3.63 -21.15
N LEU A 175 -11.55 -2.36 -21.00
CA LEU A 175 -12.90 -2.00 -20.54
C LEU A 175 -13.97 -2.52 -21.50
N GLU A 176 -13.84 -2.29 -22.81
CA GLU A 176 -14.73 -2.82 -23.83
C GLU A 176 -14.85 -4.35 -23.74
N SER A 177 -13.72 -5.06 -23.67
CA SER A 177 -13.70 -6.52 -23.54
C SER A 177 -14.36 -7.02 -22.24
N CYS A 178 -14.21 -6.29 -21.14
CA CYS A 178 -14.87 -6.62 -19.88
C CYS A 178 -16.39 -6.41 -19.99
N MET A 179 -16.83 -5.36 -20.65
CA MET A 179 -18.25 -5.09 -20.84
C MET A 179 -18.91 -6.12 -21.77
N ASP A 180 -18.25 -6.52 -22.84
CA ASP A 180 -18.71 -7.58 -23.74
C ASP A 180 -18.85 -8.94 -23.02
N ALA A 181 -18.01 -9.20 -22.01
CA ALA A 181 -18.05 -10.44 -21.24
C ALA A 181 -19.21 -10.49 -20.22
N PHE A 182 -19.76 -9.34 -19.84
CA PHE A 182 -20.94 -9.26 -18.97
C PHE A 182 -22.19 -9.10 -19.82
N PRO A 183 -23.20 -9.97 -19.70
CA PRO A 183 -24.47 -9.86 -20.42
C PRO A 183 -25.31 -8.72 -19.86
N MET A 184 -24.91 -7.48 -20.13
CA MET A 184 -25.66 -6.28 -19.77
C MET A 184 -26.72 -5.97 -20.85
N LYS A 185 -27.83 -5.32 -20.48
CA LYS A 185 -28.75 -4.77 -21.46
C LYS A 185 -28.08 -3.62 -22.19
N ASN A 186 -28.26 -3.52 -23.51
CA ASN A 186 -27.62 -2.50 -24.36
C ASN A 186 -27.81 -1.04 -23.87
N GLU A 187 -28.87 -0.76 -23.11
CA GLU A 187 -29.13 0.56 -22.51
C GLU A 187 -28.16 0.87 -21.34
N ASP A 188 -27.87 -0.13 -20.50
CA ASP A 188 -26.94 0.02 -19.35
C ASP A 188 -25.49 0.13 -19.80
N GLU A 189 -25.13 -0.60 -20.87
CA GLU A 189 -23.80 -0.56 -21.48
C GLU A 189 -23.47 0.82 -22.04
N SER A 190 -24.40 1.39 -22.83
CA SER A 190 -24.23 2.72 -23.41
C SER A 190 -24.16 3.82 -22.34
N TYR A 191 -24.93 3.68 -21.25
CA TYR A 191 -24.93 4.60 -20.11
C TYR A 191 -23.61 4.56 -19.34
N LEU A 192 -23.07 3.37 -19.10
CA LEU A 192 -21.79 3.21 -18.41
C LEU A 192 -20.62 3.74 -19.23
N LEU A 193 -20.55 3.41 -20.53
CA LEU A 193 -19.53 3.93 -21.45
C LEU A 193 -19.56 5.46 -21.54
N MET A 194 -20.77 6.04 -21.69
CA MET A 194 -20.93 7.47 -21.78
C MET A 194 -20.56 8.19 -20.48
N ASN A 195 -20.91 7.63 -19.33
CA ASN A 195 -20.53 8.19 -18.04
C ASN A 195 -19.02 8.05 -17.78
N PHE A 196 -18.40 6.93 -18.13
CA PHE A 196 -16.97 6.72 -17.99
C PHE A 196 -16.19 7.70 -18.89
N LYS A 197 -16.55 7.82 -20.16
CA LYS A 197 -15.95 8.82 -21.07
C LYS A 197 -16.14 10.25 -20.55
N ARG A 198 -17.30 10.59 -20.05
CA ARG A 198 -17.58 11.91 -19.46
C ARG A 198 -16.77 12.18 -18.20
N GLN A 199 -16.54 11.16 -17.37
CA GLN A 199 -15.68 11.27 -16.19
C GLN A 199 -14.21 11.48 -16.59
N LEU A 200 -13.71 10.72 -17.56
CA LEU A 200 -12.36 10.90 -18.10
C LEU A 200 -12.18 12.29 -18.72
N GLU A 201 -13.14 12.77 -19.52
CA GLU A 201 -13.10 14.13 -20.08
C GLU A 201 -13.14 15.23 -19.02
N ARG A 202 -13.88 15.03 -17.91
CA ARG A 202 -13.89 15.98 -16.80
C ARG A 202 -12.54 16.04 -16.08
N LEU A 203 -11.91 14.89 -15.86
CA LEU A 203 -10.58 14.80 -15.27
C LEU A 203 -9.50 15.39 -16.18
N SER A 204 -9.62 15.21 -17.49
CA SER A 204 -8.73 15.76 -18.51
C SER A 204 -8.84 17.30 -18.65
N LYS A 205 -10.01 17.87 -18.36
CA LYS A 205 -10.28 19.33 -18.48
C LYS A 205 -10.17 20.07 -17.14
N ALA A 206 -9.86 19.37 -16.04
CA ALA A 206 -9.59 20.02 -14.76
C ALA A 206 -8.29 20.83 -14.87
N PRO A 207 -8.26 22.09 -14.40
CA PRO A 207 -7.14 23.01 -14.55
C PRO A 207 -5.92 22.55 -13.75
#